data_1d3e865f8e442cd0067a3c09ccaf9a1c
#
_entry.id   1d3e865f8e442cd0067a3c09ccaf9a1c
#
_cell.length_a   1.000
_cell.length_b   1.000
_cell.length_c   1.000
_cell.angle_alpha   90.00
_cell.angle_beta   90.00
_cell.angle_gamma   90.00
#
_symmetry.space_group_name_H-M   'P 1'
#
loop_
_entity.id
_entity.type
_entity.pdbx_description
1 polymer ?
#
loop_
_entity_poly.entity_id
_entity_poly.type
_entity_poly.pdbx_seq_one_letter_code
_entity_poly.pdbx_strand_id
1 'polypeptide(L)'
;MEWISDEPFSTTYKDLYFSKNQAIEEANFVYIQGNNLPSRWEGLKKNEDFNIVELGFGAGINFLTTLREWSKNSKSHNWLNYLSIENNPLSLADFKKIHEKYSELDSFSNKMMDTFPLNCQGCQRIEFLKERVSLTIYFGEVCQSLQDLEQEVFTVDACFHDGFSPDRNLKMWSSEVFKSLANLSHQGSSYSTFSAAKIIKERLIDNNFKVETIKGFGDKRHMLKA
;
A
#
# COMPACT_ATOMS: atom_id res chain seq x y z
N MET A 1 17.13 -1.31 10.31
CA MET A 1 17.31 -1.73 8.90
C MET A 1 18.80 -1.86 8.61
N GLU A 2 19.19 -2.73 7.70
CA GLU A 2 20.56 -2.89 7.18
C GLU A 2 20.57 -2.73 5.66
N TRP A 3 21.75 -2.48 5.08
CA TRP A 3 21.95 -2.41 3.64
C TRP A 3 22.76 -3.61 3.19
N ILE A 4 22.21 -4.50 2.35
CA ILE A 4 22.87 -5.68 1.82
C ILE A 4 22.98 -5.54 0.31
N SER A 5 24.20 -5.45 -0.21
CA SER A 5 24.45 -5.23 -1.65
C SER A 5 23.68 -4.03 -2.20
N ASP A 6 23.63 -2.94 -1.42
CA ASP A 6 22.93 -1.69 -1.71
C ASP A 6 21.37 -1.82 -1.76
N GLU A 7 20.80 -2.89 -1.21
CA GLU A 7 19.38 -3.08 -1.06
C GLU A 7 18.93 -2.95 0.41
N PRO A 8 17.78 -2.32 0.69
CA PRO A 8 17.29 -2.19 2.06
C PRO A 8 16.75 -3.53 2.57
N PHE A 9 17.29 -3.98 3.69
CA PHE A 9 16.98 -5.25 4.33
C PHE A 9 16.45 -5.03 5.74
N SER A 10 15.30 -5.62 6.05
CA SER A 10 14.74 -5.60 7.39
C SER A 10 15.41 -6.64 8.28
N THR A 11 16.11 -6.17 9.33
CA THR A 11 16.69 -7.06 10.35
C THR A 11 15.63 -7.73 11.20
N THR A 12 14.48 -7.07 11.39
CA THR A 12 13.34 -7.59 12.15
C THR A 12 12.68 -8.75 11.42
N TYR A 13 12.39 -8.58 10.13
CA TYR A 13 11.67 -9.57 9.33
C TYR A 13 12.59 -10.48 8.51
N LYS A 14 13.90 -10.18 8.46
CA LYS A 14 14.93 -10.93 7.70
C LYS A 14 14.55 -11.06 6.21
N ASP A 15 14.10 -9.97 5.61
CA ASP A 15 13.59 -9.91 4.24
C ASP A 15 13.94 -8.57 3.59
N LEU A 16 13.93 -8.52 2.24
CA LEU A 16 14.09 -7.28 1.48
C LEU A 16 12.79 -6.48 1.48
N TYR A 17 12.88 -5.15 1.42
CA TYR A 17 11.71 -4.30 1.36
C TYR A 17 10.98 -4.39 0.02
N PHE A 18 11.69 -4.62 -1.08
CA PHE A 18 11.12 -4.70 -2.43
C PHE A 18 12.05 -5.44 -3.39
N SER A 19 11.55 -5.73 -4.59
CA SER A 19 12.32 -6.36 -5.66
C SER A 19 13.44 -5.45 -6.16
N LYS A 20 14.62 -6.02 -6.36
CA LYS A 20 15.85 -5.29 -6.71
C LYS A 20 15.65 -4.40 -7.94
N ASN A 21 15.90 -3.09 -7.78
CA ASN A 21 15.83 -2.07 -8.83
C ASN A 21 14.52 -2.03 -9.65
N GLN A 22 13.42 -2.60 -9.15
CA GLN A 22 12.13 -2.70 -9.85
C GLN A 22 10.95 -2.38 -8.94
N ALA A 23 11.16 -1.60 -7.88
CA ALA A 23 10.10 -1.33 -6.89
C ALA A 23 8.90 -0.59 -7.51
N ILE A 24 9.14 0.35 -8.43
CA ILE A 24 8.07 1.10 -9.10
C ILE A 24 7.29 0.20 -10.06
N GLU A 25 7.99 -0.63 -10.84
CA GLU A 25 7.37 -1.58 -11.77
C GLU A 25 6.57 -2.63 -11.01
N GLU A 26 7.11 -3.13 -9.88
CA GLU A 26 6.40 -4.05 -9.01
C GLU A 26 5.15 -3.40 -8.40
N ALA A 27 5.26 -2.18 -7.86
CA ALA A 27 4.13 -1.42 -7.34
C ALA A 27 3.04 -1.21 -8.39
N ASN A 28 3.44 -0.82 -9.60
CA ASN A 28 2.51 -0.64 -10.72
C ASN A 28 1.82 -1.96 -11.10
N PHE A 29 2.58 -3.03 -11.27
CA PHE A 29 2.03 -4.33 -11.68
C PHE A 29 1.12 -4.93 -10.60
N VAL A 30 1.61 -5.01 -9.36
CA VAL A 30 0.89 -5.71 -8.28
C VAL A 30 -0.30 -4.90 -7.80
N TYR A 31 -0.13 -3.58 -7.58
CA TYR A 31 -1.12 -2.79 -6.86
C TYR A 31 -1.96 -1.92 -7.78
N ILE A 32 -1.36 -1.22 -8.75
CA ILE A 32 -2.13 -0.35 -9.66
C ILE A 32 -2.93 -1.19 -10.66
N GLN A 33 -2.25 -2.09 -11.38
CA GLN A 33 -2.91 -2.95 -12.37
C GLN A 33 -3.70 -4.09 -11.70
N GLY A 34 -3.18 -4.67 -10.61
CA GLY A 34 -3.86 -5.70 -9.84
C GLY A 34 -5.25 -5.28 -9.37
N ASN A 35 -5.42 -4.01 -8.99
CA ASN A 35 -6.70 -3.42 -8.60
C ASN A 35 -7.42 -2.69 -9.76
N ASN A 36 -6.92 -2.74 -10.99
CA ASN A 36 -7.49 -2.07 -12.16
C ASN A 36 -7.74 -0.57 -11.95
N LEU A 37 -6.86 0.12 -11.23
CA LEU A 37 -7.09 1.48 -10.74
C LEU A 37 -7.33 2.51 -11.84
N PRO A 38 -6.54 2.60 -12.95
CA PRO A 38 -6.76 3.62 -13.97
C PRO A 38 -8.18 3.59 -14.53
N SER A 39 -8.69 2.42 -14.90
CA SER A 39 -10.05 2.26 -15.40
C SER A 39 -11.12 2.63 -14.38
N ARG A 40 -10.89 2.31 -13.09
CA ARG A 40 -11.81 2.65 -12.00
C ARG A 40 -11.84 4.16 -11.76
N TRP A 41 -10.69 4.84 -11.82
CA TRP A 41 -10.60 6.29 -11.66
C TRP A 41 -11.28 7.05 -12.80
N GLU A 42 -11.13 6.57 -14.05
CA GLU A 42 -11.86 7.12 -15.19
C GLU A 42 -13.38 7.02 -15.03
N GLY A 43 -13.84 5.96 -14.37
CA GLY A 43 -15.26 5.70 -14.08
C GLY A 43 -15.87 6.55 -12.96
N LEU A 44 -15.07 7.25 -12.15
CA LEU A 44 -15.56 8.03 -11.00
C LEU A 44 -16.52 9.15 -11.43
N LYS A 45 -17.59 9.32 -10.68
CA LYS A 45 -18.50 10.46 -10.81
C LYS A 45 -17.84 11.73 -10.28
N LYS A 46 -18.43 12.87 -10.61
CA LYS A 46 -17.96 14.15 -10.10
C LYS A 46 -18.09 14.20 -8.56
N ASN A 47 -17.01 14.62 -7.89
CA ASN A 47 -16.89 14.69 -6.43
C ASN A 47 -17.03 13.32 -5.71
N GLU A 48 -16.76 12.25 -6.39
CA GLU A 48 -16.67 10.93 -5.79
C GLU A 48 -15.20 10.70 -5.37
N ASP A 49 -14.99 10.40 -4.10
CA ASP A 49 -13.66 10.10 -3.57
C ASP A 49 -13.30 8.64 -3.82
N PHE A 50 -12.00 8.34 -3.85
CA PHE A 50 -11.51 6.98 -3.96
C PHE A 50 -10.58 6.67 -2.78
N ASN A 51 -10.85 5.59 -2.08
CA ASN A 51 -10.18 5.26 -0.82
C ASN A 51 -9.29 4.02 -1.00
N ILE A 52 -8.00 4.17 -0.76
CA ILE A 52 -7.04 3.07 -0.75
C ILE A 52 -6.57 2.83 0.68
N VAL A 53 -6.54 1.56 1.09
CA VAL A 53 -5.83 1.12 2.29
C VAL A 53 -4.63 0.29 1.89
N GLU A 54 -3.46 0.66 2.42
CA GLU A 54 -2.22 -0.10 2.30
C GLU A 54 -1.81 -0.66 3.66
N LEU A 55 -1.38 -1.92 3.66
CA LEU A 55 -0.77 -2.54 4.83
C LEU A 55 0.73 -2.69 4.59
N GLY A 56 1.52 -1.88 5.30
CA GLY A 56 2.97 -1.78 5.13
C GLY A 56 3.38 -0.61 4.23
N PHE A 57 3.65 0.56 4.84
CA PHE A 57 4.08 1.76 4.11
C PHE A 57 5.51 1.65 3.58
N GLY A 58 6.41 1.07 4.40
CA GLY A 58 7.83 0.95 4.06
C GLY A 58 8.47 2.27 3.66
N ALA A 59 8.97 2.35 2.43
CA ALA A 59 9.52 3.55 1.83
C ALA A 59 8.50 4.42 1.09
N GLY A 60 7.22 4.07 1.10
CA GLY A 60 6.15 4.79 0.41
C GLY A 60 6.20 4.72 -1.12
N ILE A 61 6.89 3.73 -1.68
CA ILE A 61 7.00 3.58 -3.15
C ILE A 61 5.64 3.30 -3.78
N ASN A 62 4.82 2.45 -3.15
CA ASN A 62 3.46 2.18 -3.63
C ASN A 62 2.61 3.44 -3.64
N PHE A 63 2.67 4.24 -2.57
CA PHE A 63 1.97 5.52 -2.49
C PHE A 63 2.42 6.49 -3.58
N LEU A 64 3.73 6.71 -3.73
CA LEU A 64 4.27 7.65 -4.72
C LEU A 64 3.98 7.21 -6.16
N THR A 65 4.04 5.91 -6.43
CA THR A 65 3.63 5.33 -7.72
C THR A 65 2.14 5.56 -7.97
N THR A 66 1.31 5.36 -6.94
CA THR A 66 -0.13 5.63 -7.00
C THR A 66 -0.42 7.11 -7.24
N LEU A 67 0.23 8.02 -6.52
CA LEU A 67 0.11 9.46 -6.68
C LEU A 67 0.47 9.91 -8.11
N ARG A 68 1.56 9.37 -8.65
CA ARG A 68 1.97 9.63 -10.04
C ARG A 68 0.91 9.16 -11.05
N GLU A 69 0.39 7.96 -10.89
CA GLU A 69 -0.62 7.43 -11.81
C GLU A 69 -1.98 8.11 -11.65
N TRP A 70 -2.38 8.44 -10.42
CA TRP A 70 -3.57 9.26 -10.15
C TRP A 70 -3.50 10.62 -10.83
N SER A 71 -2.36 11.31 -10.73
CA SER A 71 -2.16 12.62 -11.36
C SER A 71 -2.33 12.61 -12.89
N LYS A 72 -2.10 11.46 -13.53
CA LYS A 72 -2.27 11.29 -14.98
C LYS A 72 -3.69 10.92 -15.37
N ASN A 73 -4.41 10.18 -14.53
CA ASN A 73 -5.64 9.48 -14.89
C ASN A 73 -6.90 10.02 -14.19
N SER A 74 -6.74 10.83 -13.13
CA SER A 74 -7.88 11.32 -12.36
C SER A 74 -8.52 12.57 -12.96
N LYS A 75 -9.82 12.76 -12.66
CA LYS A 75 -10.53 13.99 -12.98
C LYS A 75 -10.22 15.05 -11.92
N SER A 76 -10.19 16.32 -12.32
CA SER A 76 -9.77 17.45 -11.49
C SER A 76 -10.65 17.76 -10.26
N HIS A 77 -11.71 17.01 -10.02
CA HIS A 77 -12.67 17.25 -8.92
C HIS A 77 -12.89 16.05 -8.01
N ASN A 78 -12.13 14.97 -8.20
CA ASN A 78 -12.16 13.80 -7.33
C ASN A 78 -10.94 13.83 -6.37
N TRP A 79 -11.09 13.23 -5.19
CA TRP A 79 -10.01 13.07 -4.24
C TRP A 79 -9.61 11.60 -4.12
N LEU A 80 -8.32 11.38 -3.95
CA LEU A 80 -7.75 10.10 -3.52
C LEU A 80 -7.38 10.20 -2.03
N ASN A 81 -8.02 9.39 -1.23
CA ASN A 81 -7.64 9.19 0.16
C ASN A 81 -6.80 7.92 0.25
N TYR A 82 -5.51 8.09 0.51
CA TYR A 82 -4.58 6.98 0.68
C TYR A 82 -4.23 6.84 2.15
N LEU A 83 -4.61 5.71 2.72
CA LEU A 83 -4.34 5.39 4.11
C LEU A 83 -3.36 4.22 4.16
N SER A 84 -2.26 4.37 4.90
CA SER A 84 -1.28 3.30 5.09
C SER A 84 -1.04 3.03 6.57
N ILE A 85 -0.78 1.77 6.91
CA ILE A 85 -0.46 1.32 8.27
C ILE A 85 0.97 0.82 8.29
N GLU A 86 1.79 1.36 9.22
CA GLU A 86 3.20 1.03 9.33
C GLU A 86 3.61 0.82 10.80
N ASN A 87 4.14 -0.34 11.11
CA ASN A 87 4.56 -0.68 12.47
C ASN A 87 6.07 -0.48 12.72
N ASN A 88 6.86 -0.43 11.66
CA ASN A 88 8.32 -0.36 11.76
C ASN A 88 8.90 0.70 10.82
N PRO A 89 8.56 2.00 11.05
CA PRO A 89 8.89 3.07 10.14
C PRO A 89 10.39 3.21 9.92
N LEU A 90 10.78 3.52 8.70
CA LEU A 90 12.16 3.77 8.32
C LEU A 90 12.67 5.06 8.96
N SER A 91 13.97 5.13 9.22
CA SER A 91 14.60 6.40 9.55
C SER A 91 14.55 7.34 8.34
N LEU A 92 14.51 8.67 8.58
CA LEU A 92 14.56 9.65 7.50
C LEU A 92 15.81 9.49 6.62
N ALA A 93 16.93 9.07 7.19
CA ALA A 93 18.17 8.83 6.45
C ALA A 93 18.03 7.64 5.47
N ASP A 94 17.44 6.54 5.94
CA ASP A 94 17.19 5.36 5.11
C ASP A 94 16.15 5.66 4.04
N PHE A 95 15.09 6.39 4.41
CA PHE A 95 14.07 6.84 3.49
C PHE A 95 14.66 7.65 2.34
N LYS A 96 15.48 8.68 2.65
CA LYS A 96 16.18 9.48 1.64
C LYS A 96 17.07 8.63 0.74
N LYS A 97 17.88 7.75 1.31
CA LYS A 97 18.78 6.89 0.55
C LYS A 97 18.04 5.95 -0.41
N ILE A 98 16.84 5.46 -0.04
CA ILE A 98 16.00 4.67 -0.94
C ILE A 98 15.54 5.52 -2.11
N HIS A 99 15.04 6.72 -1.84
CA HIS A 99 14.47 7.60 -2.87
C HIS A 99 15.51 8.15 -3.85
N GLU A 100 16.76 8.29 -3.46
CA GLU A 100 17.87 8.64 -4.38
C GLU A 100 17.98 7.69 -5.57
N LYS A 101 17.45 6.47 -5.47
CA LYS A 101 17.43 5.49 -6.57
C LYS A 101 16.26 5.67 -7.54
N TYR A 102 15.25 6.48 -7.20
CA TYR A 102 14.00 6.59 -7.94
C TYR A 102 13.69 8.04 -8.32
N SER A 103 14.60 8.66 -9.09
CA SER A 103 14.51 10.08 -9.50
C SER A 103 13.20 10.44 -10.23
N GLU A 104 12.55 9.47 -10.83
CA GLU A 104 11.24 9.64 -11.48
C GLU A 104 10.08 9.92 -10.51
N LEU A 105 10.31 9.77 -9.20
CA LEU A 105 9.38 10.12 -8.12
C LEU A 105 9.76 11.42 -7.40
N ASP A 106 10.88 12.07 -7.74
CA ASP A 106 11.46 13.21 -7.00
C ASP A 106 10.49 14.36 -6.77
N SER A 107 9.63 14.65 -7.75
CA SER A 107 8.65 15.75 -7.62
C SER A 107 7.67 15.56 -6.46
N PHE A 108 7.40 14.33 -6.08
CA PHE A 108 6.50 13.96 -4.99
C PHE A 108 7.25 13.53 -3.73
N SER A 109 8.34 12.80 -3.88
CA SER A 109 9.14 12.31 -2.75
C SER A 109 9.77 13.46 -1.97
N ASN A 110 10.23 14.52 -2.62
CA ASN A 110 10.78 15.70 -1.95
C ASN A 110 9.73 16.33 -1.02
N LYS A 111 8.49 16.54 -1.49
CA LYS A 111 7.42 17.06 -0.64
C LYS A 111 7.12 16.14 0.54
N MET A 112 7.12 14.84 0.32
CA MET A 112 6.91 13.86 1.38
C MET A 112 8.06 13.90 2.40
N MET A 113 9.31 14.02 1.95
CA MET A 113 10.48 14.11 2.82
C MET A 113 10.49 15.38 3.68
N ASP A 114 10.06 16.52 3.12
CA ASP A 114 9.99 17.80 3.84
C ASP A 114 8.95 17.77 4.97
N THR A 115 7.94 16.93 4.83
CA THR A 115 6.84 16.80 5.79
C THR A 115 6.89 15.50 6.58
N PHE A 116 7.88 14.64 6.32
CA PHE A 116 8.02 13.36 6.99
C PHE A 116 8.21 13.55 8.50
N PRO A 117 7.40 12.87 9.34
CA PRO A 117 7.43 13.10 10.77
C PRO A 117 8.77 12.68 11.38
N LEU A 118 9.36 13.55 12.20
CA LEU A 118 10.56 13.21 12.98
C LEU A 118 10.27 12.17 14.05
N ASN A 119 9.02 12.09 14.48
CA ASN A 119 8.54 11.11 15.44
C ASN A 119 7.37 10.35 14.82
N CYS A 120 7.62 9.11 14.37
CA CYS A 120 6.64 8.26 13.73
C CYS A 120 5.73 7.60 14.78
N GLN A 121 4.78 8.36 15.34
CA GLN A 121 3.80 7.89 16.30
C GLN A 121 2.40 8.40 15.96
N GLY A 122 1.39 7.61 16.29
CA GLY A 122 -0.01 7.96 16.05
C GLY A 122 -0.36 8.05 14.57
N CYS A 123 -1.16 9.05 14.21
CA CYS A 123 -1.63 9.28 12.86
C CYS A 123 -1.00 10.55 12.29
N GLN A 124 -0.45 10.46 11.08
CA GLN A 124 0.16 11.59 10.36
C GLN A 124 -0.54 11.76 9.01
N ARG A 125 -0.91 13.01 8.68
CA ARG A 125 -1.57 13.34 7.42
C ARG A 125 -0.75 14.35 6.61
N ILE A 126 -0.59 14.05 5.32
CA ILE A 126 0.09 14.89 4.33
C ILE A 126 -0.87 15.12 3.17
N GLU A 127 -1.05 16.38 2.75
CA GLU A 127 -1.96 16.71 1.65
C GLU A 127 -1.20 17.17 0.41
N PHE A 128 -1.50 16.57 -0.72
CA PHE A 128 -1.06 16.93 -2.05
C PHE A 128 -2.21 17.65 -2.75
N LEU A 129 -2.40 18.93 -2.39
CA LEU A 129 -3.57 19.73 -2.78
C LEU A 129 -3.73 19.87 -4.29
N LYS A 130 -2.63 20.02 -5.03
CA LYS A 130 -2.63 20.14 -6.49
C LYS A 130 -3.16 18.86 -7.16
N GLU A 131 -2.73 17.73 -6.63
CA GLU A 131 -3.09 16.39 -7.12
C GLU A 131 -4.42 15.90 -6.52
N ARG A 132 -4.95 16.58 -5.51
CA ARG A 132 -6.13 16.17 -4.73
C ARG A 132 -5.94 14.79 -4.09
N VAL A 133 -4.82 14.62 -3.41
CA VAL A 133 -4.50 13.38 -2.69
C VAL A 133 -4.21 13.70 -1.24
N SER A 134 -4.79 12.93 -0.33
CA SER A 134 -4.40 12.89 1.07
C SER A 134 -3.71 11.57 1.38
N LEU A 135 -2.51 11.65 1.96
CA LEU A 135 -1.83 10.51 2.56
C LEU A 135 -2.04 10.55 4.07
N THR A 136 -2.58 9.49 4.63
CA THR A 136 -2.67 9.29 6.08
C THR A 136 -1.88 8.06 6.45
N ILE A 137 -0.91 8.19 7.37
CA ILE A 137 -0.10 7.07 7.84
C ILE A 137 -0.43 6.83 9.32
N TYR A 138 -0.88 5.63 9.65
CA TYR A 138 -1.03 5.16 11.02
C TYR A 138 0.22 4.40 11.43
N PHE A 139 0.94 4.92 12.41
CA PHE A 139 2.12 4.27 12.98
C PHE A 139 1.70 3.36 14.13
N GLY A 140 1.56 2.07 13.86
CA GLY A 140 1.11 1.09 14.85
C GLY A 140 0.89 -0.32 14.30
N GLU A 141 0.39 -1.16 15.17
CA GLU A 141 0.05 -2.56 14.82
C GLU A 141 -1.16 -2.61 13.89
N VAL A 142 -1.07 -3.42 12.86
CA VAL A 142 -2.07 -3.51 11.79
C VAL A 142 -3.47 -3.88 12.30
N CYS A 143 -3.57 -4.86 13.20
CA CYS A 143 -4.87 -5.29 13.73
C CYS A 143 -5.57 -4.16 14.49
N GLN A 144 -4.84 -3.46 15.37
CA GLN A 144 -5.41 -2.35 16.14
C GLN A 144 -5.81 -1.20 15.23
N SER A 145 -4.94 -0.80 14.31
CA SER A 145 -5.22 0.30 13.39
C SER A 145 -6.42 0.02 12.49
N LEU A 146 -6.59 -1.21 12.00
CA LEU A 146 -7.77 -1.59 11.22
C LEU A 146 -9.05 -1.58 12.05
N GLN A 147 -9.01 -2.07 13.31
CA GLN A 147 -10.14 -2.03 14.22
C GLN A 147 -10.56 -0.59 14.57
N ASP A 148 -9.61 0.31 14.72
CA ASP A 148 -9.90 1.73 14.95
C ASP A 148 -10.59 2.34 13.72
N LEU A 149 -10.14 1.99 12.51
CA LEU A 149 -10.77 2.40 11.25
C LEU A 149 -12.18 1.85 11.05
N GLU A 150 -12.47 0.64 11.52
CA GLU A 150 -13.82 0.06 11.47
C GLU A 150 -14.86 0.88 12.28
N GLN A 151 -14.40 1.67 13.25
CA GLN A 151 -15.26 2.54 14.06
C GLN A 151 -15.52 3.90 13.39
N GLU A 152 -14.76 4.24 12.36
CA GLU A 152 -14.97 5.42 11.54
C GLU A 152 -15.91 5.08 10.37
N VAL A 153 -16.61 6.07 9.83
CA VAL A 153 -17.40 5.89 8.62
C VAL A 153 -16.46 5.93 7.41
N PHE A 154 -15.70 4.86 7.24
CA PHE A 154 -14.70 4.72 6.20
C PHE A 154 -14.92 3.41 5.43
N THR A 155 -14.90 3.48 4.11
CA THR A 155 -14.98 2.30 3.24
C THR A 155 -13.80 2.28 2.29
N VAL A 156 -13.29 1.09 2.00
CA VAL A 156 -12.12 0.85 1.17
C VAL A 156 -12.53 0.49 -0.24
N ASP A 157 -12.07 1.23 -1.24
CA ASP A 157 -12.25 0.89 -2.65
C ASP A 157 -11.18 -0.10 -3.14
N ALA A 158 -9.93 0.08 -2.71
CA ALA A 158 -8.84 -0.84 -3.05
C ALA A 158 -7.93 -1.10 -1.86
N CYS A 159 -7.53 -2.35 -1.68
CA CYS A 159 -6.57 -2.77 -0.68
C CYS A 159 -5.24 -3.18 -1.32
N PHE A 160 -4.15 -2.60 -0.84
CA PHE A 160 -2.78 -3.00 -1.12
C PHE A 160 -2.26 -3.76 0.09
N HIS A 161 -2.26 -5.08 0.03
CA HIS A 161 -1.71 -5.87 1.12
C HIS A 161 -0.22 -6.12 0.85
N ASP A 162 0.59 -5.16 1.28
CA ASP A 162 2.03 -5.16 1.13
C ASP A 162 2.72 -5.26 2.49
N GLY A 163 3.47 -6.28 2.67
CA GLY A 163 4.21 -6.54 3.89
C GLY A 163 5.26 -7.59 3.62
N PHE A 164 6.11 -7.86 4.60
CA PHE A 164 7.05 -8.97 4.49
C PHE A 164 6.31 -10.30 4.34
N SER A 165 6.98 -11.29 3.75
CA SER A 165 6.38 -12.58 3.43
C SER A 165 5.60 -13.20 4.62
N PRO A 166 4.56 -14.00 4.38
CA PRO A 166 3.73 -14.58 5.44
C PRO A 166 4.51 -15.35 6.51
N ASP A 167 5.59 -16.01 6.11
CA ASP A 167 6.47 -16.77 7.03
C ASP A 167 7.32 -15.85 7.93
N ARG A 168 7.45 -14.58 7.57
CA ARG A 168 8.27 -13.59 8.27
C ARG A 168 7.43 -12.62 9.12
N ASN A 169 6.19 -12.37 8.72
CA ASN A 169 5.31 -11.39 9.35
C ASN A 169 3.90 -11.98 9.60
N LEU A 170 3.79 -12.96 10.48
CA LEU A 170 2.55 -13.68 10.75
C LEU A 170 1.38 -12.76 11.15
N LYS A 171 1.65 -11.67 11.87
CA LYS A 171 0.61 -10.73 12.34
C LYS A 171 -0.06 -10.01 11.17
N MET A 172 0.70 -9.53 10.21
CA MET A 172 0.20 -8.86 9.00
C MET A 172 -0.78 -9.73 8.20
N TRP A 173 -0.57 -11.04 8.24
CA TRP A 173 -1.35 -12.01 7.49
C TRP A 173 -2.32 -12.80 8.38
N SER A 174 -2.65 -12.33 9.59
CA SER A 174 -3.55 -13.02 10.50
C SER A 174 -5.01 -12.99 10.01
N SER A 175 -5.86 -13.91 10.51
CA SER A 175 -7.30 -13.97 10.18
C SER A 175 -8.04 -12.69 10.56
N GLU A 176 -7.63 -12.05 11.63
CA GLU A 176 -8.20 -10.79 12.13
C GLU A 176 -8.02 -9.66 11.10
N VAL A 177 -6.84 -9.56 10.47
CA VAL A 177 -6.57 -8.57 9.43
C VAL A 177 -7.53 -8.75 8.24
N PHE A 178 -7.70 -9.97 7.76
CA PHE A 178 -8.62 -10.23 6.64
C PHE A 178 -10.07 -9.98 6.99
N LYS A 179 -10.47 -10.26 8.23
CA LYS A 179 -11.81 -9.93 8.72
C LYS A 179 -12.04 -8.42 8.75
N SER A 180 -11.10 -7.65 9.30
CA SER A 180 -11.20 -6.19 9.32
C SER A 180 -11.21 -5.59 7.91
N LEU A 181 -10.38 -6.10 6.98
CA LEU A 181 -10.44 -5.68 5.59
C LEU A 181 -11.80 -5.96 4.94
N ALA A 182 -12.41 -7.13 5.23
CA ALA A 182 -13.74 -7.44 4.73
C ALA A 182 -14.81 -6.51 5.31
N ASN A 183 -14.73 -6.16 6.60
CA ASN A 183 -15.66 -5.23 7.25
C ASN A 183 -15.56 -3.81 6.66
N LEU A 184 -14.37 -3.38 6.28
CA LEU A 184 -14.11 -2.07 5.64
C LEU A 184 -14.48 -2.06 4.15
N SER A 185 -14.65 -3.23 3.52
CA SER A 185 -14.91 -3.37 2.10
C SER A 185 -16.39 -3.25 1.75
N HIS A 186 -16.67 -2.86 0.51
CA HIS A 186 -18.00 -2.87 -0.09
C HIS A 186 -18.01 -3.72 -1.38
N GLN A 187 -19.16 -3.91 -2.02
CA GLN A 187 -19.31 -4.80 -3.19
C GLN A 187 -18.40 -4.44 -4.38
N GLY A 188 -17.90 -3.20 -4.47
CA GLY A 188 -17.01 -2.73 -5.53
C GLY A 188 -15.53 -2.69 -5.13
N SER A 189 -15.20 -3.13 -3.91
CA SER A 189 -13.81 -3.13 -3.42
C SER A 189 -12.96 -4.15 -4.15
N SER A 190 -11.66 -3.87 -4.26
CA SER A 190 -10.68 -4.78 -4.81
C SER A 190 -9.51 -4.98 -3.84
N TYR A 191 -8.81 -6.06 -4.02
CA TYR A 191 -7.67 -6.43 -3.20
C TYR A 191 -6.54 -6.97 -4.08
N SER A 192 -5.30 -6.62 -3.79
CA SER A 192 -4.14 -7.24 -4.42
C SER A 192 -2.97 -7.41 -3.46
N THR A 193 -2.17 -8.45 -3.72
CA THR A 193 -0.95 -8.74 -2.98
C THR A 193 0.04 -9.51 -3.86
N PHE A 194 1.32 -9.26 -3.66
CA PHE A 194 2.40 -9.97 -4.34
C PHE A 194 2.48 -11.46 -3.98
N SER A 195 1.87 -11.86 -2.86
CA SER A 195 1.98 -13.22 -2.34
C SER A 195 0.82 -14.10 -2.82
N ALA A 196 1.14 -15.34 -3.22
CA ALA A 196 0.16 -16.37 -3.57
C ALA A 196 0.14 -17.53 -2.56
N ALA A 197 0.55 -17.28 -1.32
CA ALA A 197 0.56 -18.30 -0.29
C ALA A 197 -0.87 -18.86 -0.05
N LYS A 198 -0.97 -20.18 0.12
CA LYS A 198 -2.25 -20.88 0.29
C LYS A 198 -3.09 -20.29 1.42
N ILE A 199 -2.44 -19.97 2.55
CA ILE A 199 -3.11 -19.42 3.72
C ILE A 199 -3.77 -18.06 3.45
N ILE A 200 -3.18 -17.22 2.60
CA ILE A 200 -3.76 -15.92 2.20
C ILE A 200 -5.02 -16.17 1.36
N LYS A 201 -4.90 -17.06 0.38
CA LYS A 201 -6.05 -17.43 -0.48
C LYS A 201 -7.22 -17.96 0.33
N GLU A 202 -6.96 -18.86 1.29
CA GLU A 202 -7.98 -19.39 2.18
C GLU A 202 -8.64 -18.30 3.00
N ARG A 203 -7.86 -17.42 3.64
CA ARG A 203 -8.39 -16.30 4.45
C ARG A 203 -9.23 -15.32 3.64
N LEU A 204 -8.85 -15.02 2.41
CA LEU A 204 -9.67 -14.19 1.51
C LEU A 204 -11.01 -14.87 1.21
N ILE A 205 -10.99 -16.16 0.87
CA ILE A 205 -12.21 -16.94 0.58
C ILE A 205 -13.13 -17.02 1.81
N ASP A 206 -12.56 -17.28 2.99
CA ASP A 206 -13.29 -17.35 4.26
C ASP A 206 -13.99 -16.03 4.61
N ASN A 207 -13.48 -14.90 4.08
CA ASN A 207 -14.06 -13.57 4.23
C ASN A 207 -14.84 -13.10 2.99
N ASN A 208 -15.31 -14.02 2.15
CA ASN A 208 -16.18 -13.81 0.99
C ASN A 208 -15.55 -13.03 -0.18
N PHE A 209 -14.23 -12.91 -0.26
CA PHE A 209 -13.57 -12.36 -1.43
C PHE A 209 -13.56 -13.36 -2.60
N LYS A 210 -13.75 -12.86 -3.82
CA LYS A 210 -13.65 -13.66 -5.06
C LYS A 210 -12.20 -13.67 -5.54
N VAL A 211 -11.44 -14.66 -5.10
CA VAL A 211 -9.98 -14.70 -5.28
C VAL A 211 -9.59 -15.25 -6.65
N GLU A 212 -8.78 -14.51 -7.37
CA GLU A 212 -8.09 -14.93 -8.57
C GLU A 212 -6.59 -15.12 -8.30
N THR A 213 -6.03 -16.21 -8.82
CA THR A 213 -4.57 -16.41 -8.86
C THR A 213 -4.10 -16.07 -10.27
N ILE A 214 -3.28 -15.05 -10.38
CA ILE A 214 -2.74 -14.56 -11.66
C ILE A 214 -1.22 -14.65 -11.68
N LYS A 215 -0.59 -14.36 -12.84
CA LYS A 215 0.87 -14.31 -12.96
C LYS A 215 1.42 -13.25 -12.00
N GLY A 216 2.49 -13.59 -11.27
CA GLY A 216 3.21 -12.66 -10.40
C GLY A 216 4.17 -11.75 -11.17
N PHE A 217 4.72 -10.76 -10.48
CA PHE A 217 5.71 -9.85 -11.01
C PHE A 217 7.10 -10.50 -11.09
N GLY A 218 7.87 -10.18 -12.12
CA GLY A 218 9.23 -10.70 -12.31
C GLY A 218 9.26 -12.23 -12.34
N ASP A 219 10.07 -12.82 -11.48
CA ASP A 219 10.24 -14.28 -11.37
C ASP A 219 9.18 -14.94 -10.48
N LYS A 220 8.30 -14.18 -9.84
CA LYS A 220 7.21 -14.72 -9.03
C LYS A 220 6.19 -15.39 -9.93
N ARG A 221 5.92 -16.70 -9.70
CA ARG A 221 4.99 -17.47 -10.52
C ARG A 221 3.57 -16.92 -10.45
N HIS A 222 3.12 -16.55 -9.27
CA HIS A 222 1.75 -16.14 -9.00
C HIS A 222 1.67 -15.01 -8.00
N MET A 223 0.59 -14.24 -8.09
CA MET A 223 0.10 -13.30 -7.11
C MET A 223 -1.41 -13.48 -6.94
N LEU A 224 -2.00 -12.86 -5.91
CA LEU A 224 -3.45 -12.89 -5.70
C LEU A 224 -4.05 -11.51 -5.91
N LYS A 225 -5.26 -11.53 -6.48
CA LYS A 225 -6.20 -10.40 -6.47
C LYS A 225 -7.61 -10.90 -6.14
N ALA A 226 -8.44 -9.99 -5.66
CA ALA A 226 -9.83 -10.29 -5.33
C ALA A 226 -10.71 -9.03 -5.47
#